data_964de2e515f1bb104780d0f7bc4d570f
#
_entry.id   964de2e515f1bb104780d0f7bc4d570f
#
_cell.length_a   1.000
_cell.length_b   1.000
_cell.length_c   1.000
_cell.angle_alpha   90.00
_cell.angle_beta   90.00
_cell.angle_gamma   90.00
#
_symmetry.space_group_name_H-M   'P 1'
#
loop_
_entity.id
_entity.type
_entity.pdbx_description
1 polymer ?
#
loop_
_entity_poly.entity_id
_entity_poly.type
_entity_poly.pdbx_seq_one_letter_code
_entity_poly.pdbx_strand_id
1 'polypeptide(L)'
;MSGEDWAEIVASSVAALLGVPTASVRLGHCDGRRGTLSRSIVPDGWTLVLGNELLSRNNSQYVGGQSTENPEYSVAAVHAELRRMPPPLGWVGPDNVDGFDVWAGYLLLDAWVAGSDRHDENWGAVTDGSVVHLAPSFDHGNALGFQVRPATHEQMVQELERLHSWARRGQCRYFANRPSLLALARQALQLASPSARQFWVARLDAVTDSSIESALIRAPNALLSVSSRRFCQELLSYNRRRLLDDQ
;
A
#
# COMPACT_ATOMS: atom_id res chain seq x y z
N MET A 1 0.79 17.99 14.68
CA MET A 1 0.50 17.87 13.23
C MET A 1 0.69 16.40 12.88
N SER A 2 -0.30 15.80 12.27
CA SER A 2 -0.24 14.44 11.75
C SER A 2 0.82 14.39 10.65
N GLY A 3 1.61 13.33 10.57
CA GLY A 3 2.64 13.12 9.54
C GLY A 3 2.11 12.37 8.31
N GLU A 4 0.81 12.18 8.22
CA GLU A 4 0.13 11.46 7.12
C GLU A 4 0.46 12.07 5.75
N ASP A 5 0.54 13.39 5.70
CA ASP A 5 0.80 14.13 4.45
C ASP A 5 2.17 13.82 3.82
N TRP A 6 3.25 13.77 4.60
CA TRP A 6 4.55 13.36 4.07
C TRP A 6 4.61 11.86 3.82
N ALA A 7 3.93 11.05 4.64
CA ALA A 7 3.89 9.61 4.46
C ALA A 7 3.19 9.23 3.16
N GLU A 8 2.05 9.86 2.85
CA GLU A 8 1.33 9.69 1.59
C GLU A 8 2.20 10.03 0.37
N ILE A 9 2.90 11.18 0.39
CA ILE A 9 3.79 11.61 -0.70
C ILE A 9 4.94 10.61 -0.91
N VAL A 10 5.57 10.16 0.18
CA VAL A 10 6.69 9.22 0.10
C VAL A 10 6.20 7.85 -0.33
N ALA A 11 5.10 7.33 0.24
CA ALA A 11 4.54 6.03 -0.11
C ALA A 11 4.14 5.97 -1.59
N SER A 12 3.50 7.03 -2.13
CA SER A 12 3.20 7.15 -3.56
C SER A 12 4.48 7.14 -4.42
N SER A 13 5.56 7.80 -3.96
CA SER A 13 6.84 7.79 -4.68
C SER A 13 7.53 6.42 -4.63
N VAL A 14 7.43 5.72 -3.51
CA VAL A 14 7.93 4.34 -3.34
C VAL A 14 7.11 3.36 -4.19
N ALA A 15 5.78 3.54 -4.26
CA ALA A 15 4.90 2.75 -5.13
C ALA A 15 5.32 2.81 -6.60
N ALA A 16 5.75 3.98 -7.08
CA ALA A 16 6.24 4.16 -8.45
C ALA A 16 7.51 3.33 -8.73
N LEU A 17 8.37 3.07 -7.74
CA LEU A 17 9.54 2.19 -7.90
C LEU A 17 9.14 0.75 -8.20
N LEU A 18 8.04 0.28 -7.59
CA LEU A 18 7.45 -1.03 -7.90
C LEU A 18 6.65 -1.04 -9.20
N GLY A 19 6.19 0.12 -9.68
CA GLY A 19 5.23 0.21 -10.76
C GLY A 19 3.79 -0.04 -10.29
N VAL A 20 3.50 0.11 -9.00
CA VAL A 20 2.14 0.04 -8.47
C VAL A 20 1.36 1.27 -8.92
N PRO A 21 0.22 1.09 -9.61
CA PRO A 21 -0.64 2.22 -9.98
C PRO A 21 -1.22 2.87 -8.72
N THR A 22 -0.98 4.15 -8.53
CA THR A 22 -1.48 4.92 -7.38
C THR A 22 -2.13 6.22 -7.78
N ALA A 23 -2.96 6.76 -6.89
CA ALA A 23 -3.42 8.15 -7.01
C ALA A 23 -2.23 9.11 -7.06
N SER A 24 -2.29 10.11 -7.93
CA SER A 24 -1.28 11.17 -7.99
C SER A 24 -1.50 12.17 -6.86
N VAL A 25 -0.53 12.30 -5.97
CA VAL A 25 -0.65 13.08 -4.73
C VAL A 25 0.36 14.23 -4.71
N ARG A 26 -0.05 15.37 -4.18
CA ARG A 26 0.80 16.55 -3.95
C ARG A 26 0.50 17.16 -2.58
N LEU A 27 1.49 17.83 -2.00
CA LEU A 27 1.26 18.66 -0.83
C LEU A 27 0.37 19.86 -1.19
N GLY A 28 -0.52 20.21 -0.28
CA GLY A 28 -1.42 21.33 -0.43
C GLY A 28 -1.82 21.96 0.89
N HIS A 29 -2.51 23.09 0.80
CA HIS A 29 -3.10 23.79 1.94
C HIS A 29 -4.55 24.13 1.61
N CYS A 30 -5.43 23.98 2.58
CA CYS A 30 -6.81 24.41 2.51
C CYS A 30 -7.15 25.06 3.85
N ASP A 31 -7.63 26.30 3.83
CA ASP A 31 -8.01 27.08 5.01
C ASP A 31 -6.92 27.13 6.11
N GLY A 32 -5.67 27.32 5.69
CA GLY A 32 -4.51 27.35 6.59
C GLY A 32 -4.08 25.97 7.12
N ARG A 33 -4.78 24.91 6.76
CA ARG A 33 -4.45 23.54 7.12
C ARG A 33 -3.62 22.88 6.01
N ARG A 34 -2.50 22.27 6.38
CA ARG A 34 -1.69 21.48 5.49
C ARG A 34 -2.28 20.07 5.32
N GLY A 35 -2.17 19.52 4.14
CA GLY A 35 -2.59 18.16 3.81
C GLY A 35 -2.08 17.74 2.44
N THR A 36 -2.72 16.75 1.84
CA THR A 36 -2.47 16.29 0.48
C THR A 36 -3.62 16.64 -0.45
N LEU A 37 -3.28 16.89 -1.71
CA LEU A 37 -4.22 16.99 -2.82
C LEU A 37 -4.04 15.75 -3.68
N SER A 38 -5.06 14.92 -3.76
CA SER A 38 -5.09 13.76 -4.61
C SER A 38 -5.86 14.06 -5.90
N ARG A 39 -5.28 13.73 -7.05
CA ARG A 39 -6.03 13.73 -8.30
C ARG A 39 -7.03 12.59 -8.28
N SER A 40 -8.27 12.84 -8.71
CA SER A 40 -9.28 11.80 -8.85
C SER A 40 -8.73 10.61 -9.65
N ILE A 41 -8.88 9.41 -9.07
CA ILE A 41 -8.61 8.13 -9.75
C ILE A 41 -9.80 7.64 -10.56
N VAL A 42 -10.94 8.32 -10.41
CA VAL A 42 -12.20 8.00 -11.10
C VAL A 42 -12.24 8.82 -12.39
N PRO A 43 -12.30 8.20 -13.56
CA PRO A 43 -12.47 8.91 -14.82
C PRO A 43 -13.81 9.65 -14.88
N ASP A 44 -13.90 10.64 -15.76
CA ASP A 44 -15.15 11.40 -15.95
C ASP A 44 -16.27 10.44 -16.42
N GLY A 45 -17.43 10.54 -15.75
CA GLY A 45 -18.58 9.68 -16.03
C GLY A 45 -18.50 8.26 -15.42
N TRP A 46 -17.43 7.95 -14.69
CA TRP A 46 -17.28 6.68 -13.98
C TRP A 46 -17.66 6.81 -12.49
N THR A 47 -17.79 5.69 -11.80
CA THR A 47 -18.09 5.61 -10.38
C THR A 47 -17.03 4.74 -9.69
N LEU A 48 -16.63 5.10 -8.47
CA LEU A 48 -15.84 4.26 -7.59
C LEU A 48 -16.77 3.37 -6.76
N VAL A 49 -16.49 2.08 -6.77
CA VAL A 49 -17.14 1.07 -5.92
C VAL A 49 -16.08 0.56 -4.96
N LEU A 50 -16.28 0.75 -3.67
CA LEU A 50 -15.30 0.37 -2.66
C LEU A 50 -15.28 -1.16 -2.43
N GLY A 51 -14.19 -1.67 -1.88
CA GLY A 51 -14.01 -3.09 -1.63
C GLY A 51 -15.07 -3.70 -0.71
N ASN A 52 -15.53 -2.95 0.32
CA ASN A 52 -16.63 -3.40 1.19
C ASN A 52 -17.93 -3.62 0.41
N GLU A 53 -18.24 -2.76 -0.57
CA GLU A 53 -19.40 -2.92 -1.44
C GLU A 53 -19.26 -4.13 -2.38
N LEU A 54 -18.05 -4.32 -2.95
CA LEU A 54 -17.76 -5.46 -3.82
C LEU A 54 -17.91 -6.78 -3.06
N LEU A 55 -17.30 -6.88 -1.88
CA LEU A 55 -17.32 -8.08 -1.05
C LEU A 55 -18.73 -8.41 -0.53
N SER A 56 -19.54 -7.42 -0.20
CA SER A 56 -20.90 -7.63 0.27
C SER A 56 -21.87 -8.10 -0.81
N ARG A 57 -21.61 -7.84 -2.09
CA ARG A 57 -22.48 -8.27 -3.21
C ARG A 57 -22.59 -9.80 -3.29
N ASN A 58 -21.49 -10.50 -3.02
CA ASN A 58 -21.40 -11.95 -3.17
C ASN A 58 -21.41 -12.72 -1.84
N ASN A 59 -21.38 -12.01 -0.70
CA ASN A 59 -21.41 -12.57 0.63
C ASN A 59 -22.37 -11.80 1.54
N SER A 60 -23.57 -12.30 1.75
CA SER A 60 -24.60 -11.68 2.60
C SER A 60 -24.19 -11.60 4.09
N GLN A 61 -23.18 -12.32 4.52
CA GLN A 61 -22.61 -12.26 5.88
C GLN A 61 -21.55 -11.15 6.01
N TYR A 62 -21.09 -10.59 4.88
CA TYR A 62 -20.07 -9.57 4.90
C TYR A 62 -20.64 -8.24 5.41
N VAL A 63 -20.09 -7.75 6.51
CA VAL A 63 -20.43 -6.44 7.09
C VAL A 63 -19.20 -5.55 6.93
N GLY A 64 -19.24 -4.66 5.94
CA GLY A 64 -18.14 -3.73 5.63
C GLY A 64 -17.98 -2.61 6.66
N GLY A 65 -16.90 -1.81 6.51
CA GLY A 65 -16.65 -0.61 7.30
C GLY A 65 -16.32 -0.90 8.78
N GLN A 66 -15.83 -2.09 9.10
CA GLN A 66 -15.42 -2.43 10.47
C GLN A 66 -14.16 -1.65 10.86
N SER A 67 -14.19 -1.01 12.02
CA SER A 67 -13.02 -0.28 12.56
C SER A 67 -11.91 -1.21 13.10
N THR A 68 -12.18 -2.50 13.17
CA THR A 68 -11.29 -3.55 13.66
C THR A 68 -11.38 -4.78 12.78
N GLU A 69 -10.92 -5.93 13.26
CA GLU A 69 -10.95 -7.20 12.55
C GLU A 69 -12.33 -7.55 11.99
N ASN A 70 -12.36 -7.87 10.70
CA ASN A 70 -13.53 -8.43 10.02
C ASN A 70 -13.21 -9.91 9.69
N PRO A 71 -13.92 -10.88 10.27
CA PRO A 71 -13.66 -12.31 10.03
C PRO A 71 -13.83 -12.74 8.56
N GLU A 72 -14.66 -12.01 7.81
CA GLU A 72 -14.92 -12.29 6.39
C GLU A 72 -13.93 -11.57 5.45
N TYR A 73 -13.11 -10.62 5.97
CA TYR A 73 -12.13 -9.91 5.16
C TYR A 73 -10.80 -10.67 5.13
N SER A 74 -10.55 -11.35 4.03
CA SER A 74 -9.35 -12.17 3.84
C SER A 74 -8.79 -12.00 2.42
N VAL A 75 -7.51 -12.33 2.24
CA VAL A 75 -6.88 -12.34 0.90
C VAL A 75 -7.64 -13.26 -0.06
N ALA A 76 -8.16 -14.40 0.43
CA ALA A 76 -8.95 -15.32 -0.37
C ALA A 76 -10.29 -14.72 -0.81
N ALA A 77 -10.97 -13.97 0.06
CA ALA A 77 -12.21 -13.28 -0.29
C ALA A 77 -11.97 -12.22 -1.38
N VAL A 78 -10.91 -11.41 -1.23
CA VAL A 78 -10.52 -10.42 -2.24
C VAL A 78 -10.09 -11.09 -3.55
N HIS A 79 -9.37 -12.21 -3.48
CA HIS A 79 -9.02 -12.99 -4.67
C HIS A 79 -10.27 -13.48 -5.42
N ALA A 80 -11.26 -14.00 -4.71
CA ALA A 80 -12.50 -14.47 -5.34
C ALA A 80 -13.23 -13.35 -6.09
N GLU A 81 -13.17 -12.13 -5.57
CA GLU A 81 -13.81 -10.94 -6.16
C GLU A 81 -13.02 -10.37 -7.34
N LEU A 82 -11.69 -10.23 -7.21
CA LEU A 82 -10.86 -9.54 -8.18
C LEU A 82 -10.32 -10.43 -9.32
N ARG A 83 -10.30 -11.75 -9.13
CA ARG A 83 -9.91 -12.66 -10.22
C ARG A 83 -10.86 -12.46 -11.41
N ARG A 84 -10.33 -12.27 -12.61
CA ARG A 84 -11.05 -11.95 -13.84
C ARG A 84 -11.51 -10.48 -13.96
N MET A 85 -11.37 -9.66 -12.91
CA MET A 85 -11.52 -8.22 -13.08
C MET A 85 -10.29 -7.68 -13.82
N PRO A 86 -10.46 -6.85 -14.85
CA PRO A 86 -9.33 -6.19 -15.50
C PRO A 86 -8.48 -5.37 -14.52
N PRO A 87 -7.15 -5.26 -14.78
CA PRO A 87 -6.27 -4.39 -14.01
C PRO A 87 -6.71 -2.91 -14.13
N PRO A 88 -6.10 -2.00 -13.36
CA PRO A 88 -6.38 -0.57 -13.47
C PRO A 88 -6.22 -0.04 -14.89
N LEU A 89 -7.03 0.93 -15.25
CA LEU A 89 -6.92 1.63 -16.54
C LEU A 89 -5.49 2.19 -16.68
N GLY A 90 -4.88 1.97 -17.83
CA GLY A 90 -3.50 2.39 -18.10
C GLY A 90 -2.43 1.53 -17.40
N TRP A 91 -2.78 0.32 -17.00
CA TRP A 91 -1.81 -0.64 -16.47
C TRP A 91 -0.59 -0.80 -17.37
N VAL A 92 0.60 -0.74 -16.75
CA VAL A 92 1.90 -0.95 -17.41
C VAL A 92 2.63 -2.08 -16.70
N GLY A 93 2.50 -3.29 -17.22
CA GLY A 93 3.09 -4.51 -16.67
C GLY A 93 2.80 -5.69 -17.58
N PRO A 94 2.85 -6.94 -17.11
CA PRO A 94 2.53 -8.12 -17.91
C PRO A 94 1.10 -8.05 -18.49
N ASP A 95 0.93 -8.53 -19.73
CA ASP A 95 -0.36 -8.44 -20.45
C ASP A 95 -1.46 -9.35 -19.87
N ASN A 96 -1.08 -10.51 -19.34
CA ASN A 96 -2.04 -11.55 -18.89
C ASN A 96 -2.19 -11.54 -17.35
N VAL A 97 -2.54 -10.38 -16.79
CA VAL A 97 -2.81 -10.22 -15.36
C VAL A 97 -4.22 -9.72 -15.15
N ASP A 98 -4.81 -10.08 -14.03
CA ASP A 98 -6.12 -9.59 -13.60
C ASP A 98 -6.01 -8.57 -12.44
N GLY A 99 -7.16 -8.13 -11.96
CA GLY A 99 -7.22 -7.15 -10.86
C GLY A 99 -6.59 -7.68 -9.57
N PHE A 100 -6.72 -8.98 -9.28
CA PHE A 100 -6.09 -9.55 -8.10
C PHE A 100 -4.58 -9.57 -8.22
N ASP A 101 -4.04 -9.88 -9.38
CA ASP A 101 -2.61 -9.87 -9.67
C ASP A 101 -1.99 -8.49 -9.37
N VAL A 102 -2.69 -7.43 -9.71
CA VAL A 102 -2.25 -6.05 -9.41
C VAL A 102 -2.48 -5.71 -7.93
N TRP A 103 -3.60 -6.12 -7.35
CA TRP A 103 -3.88 -5.91 -5.93
C TRP A 103 -2.87 -6.63 -5.01
N ALA A 104 -2.32 -7.77 -5.42
CA ALA A 104 -1.20 -8.41 -4.73
C ALA A 104 0.02 -7.48 -4.63
N GLY A 105 0.27 -6.67 -5.65
CA GLY A 105 1.26 -5.60 -5.61
C GLY A 105 0.94 -4.49 -4.59
N TYR A 106 -0.35 -4.23 -4.32
CA TYR A 106 -0.74 -3.28 -3.26
C TYR A 106 -0.37 -3.80 -1.87
N LEU A 107 -0.60 -5.09 -1.60
CA LEU A 107 -0.16 -5.70 -0.33
C LEU A 107 1.36 -5.81 -0.22
N LEU A 108 2.07 -6.03 -1.33
CA LEU A 108 3.52 -5.98 -1.36
C LEU A 108 4.03 -4.58 -1.00
N LEU A 109 3.42 -3.53 -1.57
CA LEU A 109 3.72 -2.13 -1.22
C LEU A 109 3.46 -1.89 0.27
N ASP A 110 2.29 -2.27 0.79
CA ASP A 110 1.92 -2.09 2.19
C ASP A 110 2.95 -2.74 3.13
N ALA A 111 3.37 -3.97 2.83
CA ALA A 111 4.40 -4.65 3.61
C ALA A 111 5.76 -3.94 3.51
N TRP A 112 6.10 -3.37 2.37
CA TRP A 112 7.36 -2.68 2.16
C TRP A 112 7.41 -1.33 2.89
N VAL A 113 6.34 -0.52 2.80
CA VAL A 113 6.24 0.79 3.47
C VAL A 113 5.75 0.70 4.92
N ALA A 114 5.49 -0.50 5.45
CA ALA A 114 4.83 -0.74 6.74
C ALA A 114 3.47 -0.03 6.84
N GLY A 115 2.69 -0.06 5.76
CA GLY A 115 1.31 0.43 5.69
C GLY A 115 0.35 -0.57 6.31
N SER A 116 -0.36 -0.17 7.37
CA SER A 116 -1.20 -1.08 8.15
C SER A 116 -2.71 -0.86 8.00
N ASP A 117 -3.11 -0.02 7.06
CA ASP A 117 -4.48 0.51 6.96
C ASP A 117 -5.24 0.02 5.72
N ARG A 118 -4.87 -1.13 5.15
CA ARG A 118 -5.58 -1.73 4.02
C ARG A 118 -6.90 -2.36 4.48
N HIS A 119 -7.84 -1.53 4.92
CA HIS A 119 -9.22 -1.97 5.16
C HIS A 119 -10.00 -2.04 3.85
N ASP A 120 -11.21 -2.56 3.92
CA ASP A 120 -12.06 -2.84 2.76
C ASP A 120 -12.59 -1.59 2.03
N GLU A 121 -12.40 -0.38 2.60
CA GLU A 121 -12.68 0.90 1.96
C GLU A 121 -11.43 1.59 1.38
N ASN A 122 -10.22 1.03 1.60
CA ASN A 122 -8.95 1.55 1.05
C ASN A 122 -8.50 0.84 -0.25
N TRP A 123 -9.43 0.23 -0.94
CA TRP A 123 -9.31 -0.27 -2.29
C TRP A 123 -10.70 -0.36 -2.93
N GLY A 124 -10.75 -0.54 -4.24
CA GLY A 124 -12.04 -0.63 -4.93
C GLY A 124 -11.88 -0.85 -6.42
N ALA A 125 -12.96 -0.68 -7.14
CA ALA A 125 -13.04 -0.74 -8.58
C ALA A 125 -13.66 0.53 -9.15
N VAL A 126 -13.31 0.87 -10.38
CA VAL A 126 -13.96 1.94 -11.14
C VAL A 126 -14.82 1.33 -12.25
N THR A 127 -15.99 1.90 -12.49
CA THR A 127 -16.94 1.40 -13.49
C THR A 127 -17.72 2.53 -14.17
N ASP A 128 -18.04 2.34 -15.45
CA ASP A 128 -18.99 3.17 -16.19
C ASP A 128 -20.38 2.51 -16.29
N GLY A 129 -20.58 1.38 -15.60
CA GLY A 129 -21.79 0.56 -15.64
C GLY A 129 -21.75 -0.58 -16.67
N SER A 130 -20.84 -0.55 -17.64
CA SER A 130 -20.66 -1.60 -18.65
C SER A 130 -19.40 -2.43 -18.43
N VAL A 131 -18.33 -1.79 -18.01
CA VAL A 131 -17.05 -2.41 -17.67
C VAL A 131 -16.62 -2.03 -16.27
N VAL A 132 -15.82 -2.90 -15.64
CA VAL A 132 -15.29 -2.71 -14.28
C VAL A 132 -13.81 -2.97 -14.32
N HIS A 133 -13.01 -2.08 -13.73
CA HIS A 133 -11.56 -2.21 -13.58
C HIS A 133 -11.17 -2.06 -12.12
N LEU A 134 -10.12 -2.74 -11.67
CA LEU A 134 -9.52 -2.41 -10.37
C LEU A 134 -9.16 -0.92 -10.36
N ALA A 135 -9.46 -0.21 -9.28
CA ALA A 135 -9.02 1.17 -9.11
C ALA A 135 -7.52 1.22 -8.79
N PRO A 136 -6.76 2.24 -9.23
CA PRO A 136 -5.43 2.50 -8.70
C PRO A 136 -5.45 2.55 -7.17
N SER A 137 -4.36 2.15 -6.51
CA SER A 137 -4.25 2.20 -5.05
C SER A 137 -4.27 3.64 -4.53
N PHE A 138 -4.86 3.86 -3.39
CA PHE A 138 -5.02 5.18 -2.76
C PHE A 138 -4.94 5.07 -1.24
N ASP A 139 -4.84 6.23 -0.57
CA ASP A 139 -4.79 6.38 0.88
C ASP A 139 -3.64 5.61 1.55
N HIS A 140 -2.41 6.05 1.27
CA HIS A 140 -1.20 5.45 1.83
C HIS A 140 -0.63 6.24 3.02
N GLY A 141 -1.38 7.19 3.57
CA GLY A 141 -0.91 8.07 4.64
C GLY A 141 -0.53 7.33 5.93
N ASN A 142 -1.12 6.15 6.16
CA ASN A 142 -0.78 5.30 7.31
C ASN A 142 0.41 4.37 7.00
N ALA A 143 1.57 4.94 6.72
CA ALA A 143 2.78 4.21 6.35
C ALA A 143 4.04 4.84 6.97
N LEU A 144 5.18 4.17 6.83
CA LEU A 144 6.52 4.68 7.15
C LEU A 144 6.69 5.15 8.60
N GLY A 145 5.87 4.63 9.51
CA GLY A 145 5.94 4.97 10.93
C GLY A 145 5.63 6.44 11.25
N PHE A 146 4.79 7.11 10.45
CA PHE A 146 4.46 8.54 10.61
C PHE A 146 3.99 8.93 12.01
N GLN A 147 3.36 8.00 12.73
CA GLN A 147 2.86 8.21 14.10
C GLN A 147 3.99 8.16 15.15
N VAL A 148 5.16 7.65 14.79
CA VAL A 148 6.31 7.53 15.69
C VAL A 148 7.02 8.88 15.77
N ARG A 149 7.35 9.32 16.99
CA ARG A 149 8.03 10.62 17.19
C ARG A 149 9.42 10.63 16.57
N PRO A 150 9.90 11.77 16.01
CA PRO A 150 11.23 11.87 15.42
C PRO A 150 12.38 11.44 16.36
N ALA A 151 12.27 11.75 17.66
CA ALA A 151 13.26 11.30 18.66
C ALA A 151 13.29 9.77 18.82
N THR A 152 12.14 9.10 18.65
CA THR A 152 12.08 7.62 18.66
C THR A 152 12.64 7.05 17.37
N HIS A 153 12.40 7.70 16.22
CA HIS A 153 13.06 7.33 14.97
C HIS A 153 14.57 7.38 15.09
N GLU A 154 15.11 8.44 15.70
CA GLU A 154 16.54 8.58 15.95
C GLU A 154 17.10 7.44 16.80
N GLN A 155 16.43 7.10 17.91
CA GLN A 155 16.81 5.95 18.75
C GLN A 155 16.78 4.63 17.98
N MET A 156 15.76 4.42 17.13
CA MET A 156 15.65 3.20 16.31
C MET A 156 16.75 3.11 15.26
N VAL A 157 17.20 4.23 14.71
CA VAL A 157 18.32 4.24 13.75
C VAL A 157 19.67 3.97 14.45
N GLN A 158 19.82 4.41 15.69
CA GLN A 158 21.01 4.09 16.50
C GLN A 158 21.02 2.62 16.96
N GLU A 159 19.83 2.03 17.16
CA GLU A 159 19.62 0.65 17.62
C GLU A 159 18.80 -0.12 16.56
N LEU A 160 19.43 -0.54 15.46
CA LEU A 160 18.72 -1.16 14.31
C LEU A 160 17.87 -2.37 14.72
N GLU A 161 18.27 -3.16 15.71
CA GLU A 161 17.44 -4.28 16.18
C GLU A 161 16.09 -3.80 16.74
N ARG A 162 16.04 -2.60 17.33
CA ARG A 162 14.78 -1.99 17.77
C ARG A 162 13.87 -1.63 16.58
N LEU A 163 14.45 -1.09 15.49
CA LEU A 163 13.75 -0.83 14.25
C LEU A 163 13.23 -2.15 13.65
N HIS A 164 14.09 -3.15 13.55
CA HIS A 164 13.75 -4.47 13.00
C HIS A 164 12.62 -5.13 13.80
N SER A 165 12.70 -5.08 15.15
CA SER A 165 11.65 -5.59 16.03
C SER A 165 10.33 -4.84 15.83
N TRP A 166 10.37 -3.51 15.65
CA TRP A 166 9.18 -2.71 15.36
C TRP A 166 8.57 -3.11 14.01
N ALA A 167 9.38 -3.22 12.96
CA ALA A 167 8.92 -3.59 11.62
C ALA A 167 8.31 -5.02 11.58
N ARG A 168 8.89 -5.97 12.32
CA ARG A 168 8.36 -7.35 12.42
C ARG A 168 6.97 -7.42 13.07
N ARG A 169 6.61 -6.47 13.92
CA ARG A 169 5.29 -6.42 14.59
C ARG A 169 4.20 -5.75 13.76
N GLY A 170 4.54 -5.22 12.57
CA GLY A 170 3.56 -4.62 11.66
C GLY A 170 2.46 -5.63 11.29
N GLN A 171 1.21 -5.27 11.55
CA GLN A 171 0.02 -6.09 11.27
C GLN A 171 -1.06 -5.23 10.62
N CYS A 172 -1.89 -5.83 9.77
CA CYS A 172 -3.13 -5.22 9.34
C CYS A 172 -4.27 -5.75 10.22
N ARG A 173 -4.82 -4.89 11.04
CA ARG A 173 -5.84 -5.24 12.04
C ARG A 173 -7.23 -5.51 11.47
N TYR A 174 -7.45 -5.20 10.22
CA TYR A 174 -8.76 -5.32 9.57
C TYR A 174 -9.02 -6.72 9.00
N PHE A 175 -7.97 -7.39 8.56
CA PHE A 175 -8.08 -8.76 8.05
C PHE A 175 -8.36 -9.76 9.15
N ALA A 176 -9.07 -10.83 8.79
CA ALA A 176 -9.29 -11.99 9.65
C ALA A 176 -7.97 -12.50 10.24
N ASN A 177 -7.96 -12.76 11.54
CA ASN A 177 -6.80 -13.21 12.32
C ASN A 177 -5.63 -12.21 12.39
N ARG A 178 -5.81 -10.95 12.03
CA ARG A 178 -4.82 -9.86 12.12
C ARG A 178 -3.41 -10.26 11.67
N PRO A 179 -3.24 -10.73 10.44
CA PRO A 179 -1.96 -11.23 9.96
C PRO A 179 -0.89 -10.13 9.92
N SER A 180 0.38 -10.54 9.97
CA SER A 180 1.47 -9.60 9.72
C SER A 180 1.41 -9.09 8.27
N LEU A 181 1.94 -7.88 8.04
CA LEU A 181 2.01 -7.30 6.70
C LEU A 181 2.77 -8.21 5.74
N LEU A 182 3.86 -8.82 6.23
CA LEU A 182 4.65 -9.78 5.45
C LEU A 182 3.83 -11.02 5.07
N ALA A 183 3.03 -11.56 6.01
CA ALA A 183 2.17 -12.72 5.74
C ALA A 183 1.09 -12.41 4.70
N LEU A 184 0.49 -11.21 4.76
CA LEU A 184 -0.49 -10.76 3.76
C LEU A 184 0.12 -10.67 2.37
N ALA A 185 1.28 -10.01 2.24
CA ALA A 185 1.97 -9.87 0.97
C ALA A 185 2.33 -11.24 0.36
N ARG A 186 2.86 -12.16 1.18
CA ARG A 186 3.18 -13.52 0.74
C ARG A 186 1.96 -14.30 0.30
N GLN A 187 0.90 -14.27 1.09
CA GLN A 187 -0.35 -14.95 0.74
C GLN A 187 -0.92 -14.43 -0.58
N ALA A 188 -0.90 -13.12 -0.79
CA ALA A 188 -1.37 -12.53 -2.04
C ALA A 188 -0.48 -12.93 -3.23
N LEU A 189 0.85 -12.88 -3.10
CA LEU A 189 1.78 -13.31 -4.14
C LEU A 189 1.67 -14.80 -4.45
N GLN A 190 1.35 -15.66 -3.46
CA GLN A 190 1.13 -17.09 -3.68
C GLN A 190 -0.13 -17.37 -4.48
N LEU A 191 -1.19 -16.57 -4.30
CA LEU A 191 -2.46 -16.69 -5.04
C LEU A 191 -2.40 -15.99 -6.41
N ALA A 192 -1.51 -15.04 -6.59
CA ALA A 192 -1.30 -14.33 -7.86
C ALA A 192 -0.74 -15.28 -8.94
N SER A 193 -0.99 -14.92 -10.20
CA SER A 193 -0.43 -15.64 -11.34
C SER A 193 1.11 -15.68 -11.29
N PRO A 194 1.74 -16.72 -11.86
CA PRO A 194 3.21 -16.79 -11.89
C PRO A 194 3.86 -15.58 -12.54
N SER A 195 3.26 -15.03 -13.60
CA SER A 195 3.76 -13.83 -14.29
C SER A 195 3.70 -12.58 -13.40
N ALA A 196 2.60 -12.39 -12.67
CA ALA A 196 2.46 -11.27 -11.74
C ALA A 196 3.43 -11.41 -10.56
N ARG A 197 3.55 -12.61 -9.98
CA ARG A 197 4.52 -12.87 -8.91
C ARG A 197 5.93 -12.56 -9.35
N GLN A 198 6.36 -13.09 -10.50
CA GLN A 198 7.69 -12.82 -11.05
C GLN A 198 7.91 -11.33 -11.29
N PHE A 199 6.92 -10.64 -11.84
CA PHE A 199 6.96 -9.20 -12.07
C PHE A 199 7.19 -8.43 -10.76
N TRP A 200 6.37 -8.65 -9.75
CA TRP A 200 6.46 -7.93 -8.48
C TRP A 200 7.77 -8.18 -7.75
N VAL A 201 8.24 -9.43 -7.72
CA VAL A 201 9.53 -9.80 -7.11
C VAL A 201 10.68 -9.14 -7.85
N ALA A 202 10.70 -9.20 -9.18
CA ALA A 202 11.73 -8.55 -9.99
C ALA A 202 11.74 -7.04 -9.83
N ARG A 203 10.56 -6.41 -9.74
CA ARG A 203 10.46 -4.95 -9.48
C ARG A 203 11.02 -4.58 -8.12
N LEU A 204 10.72 -5.35 -7.08
CA LEU A 204 11.24 -5.12 -5.73
C LEU A 204 12.76 -5.38 -5.68
N ASP A 205 13.25 -6.41 -6.35
CA ASP A 205 14.68 -6.74 -6.39
C ASP A 205 15.51 -5.68 -7.12
N ALA A 206 14.96 -5.08 -8.16
CA ALA A 206 15.61 -3.99 -8.92
C ALA A 206 15.71 -2.67 -8.14
N VAL A 207 15.04 -2.52 -7.00
CA VAL A 207 15.11 -1.29 -6.19
C VAL A 207 16.51 -1.14 -5.59
N THR A 208 17.09 0.04 -5.73
CA THR A 208 18.39 0.41 -5.15
C THR A 208 18.22 1.39 -3.98
N ASP A 209 19.22 1.48 -3.11
CA ASP A 209 19.23 2.47 -2.02
C ASP A 209 19.15 3.90 -2.55
N SER A 210 19.77 4.19 -3.70
CA SER A 210 19.68 5.50 -4.37
C SER A 210 18.26 5.81 -4.86
N SER A 211 17.51 4.80 -5.33
CA SER A 211 16.11 5.01 -5.73
C SER A 211 15.21 5.24 -4.52
N ILE A 212 15.46 4.56 -3.40
CA ILE A 212 14.77 4.80 -2.13
C ILE A 212 15.04 6.24 -1.64
N GLU A 213 16.32 6.66 -1.64
CA GLU A 213 16.69 8.02 -1.25
C GLU A 213 15.99 9.07 -2.13
N SER A 214 15.94 8.85 -3.45
CA SER A 214 15.24 9.72 -4.40
C SER A 214 13.74 9.80 -4.11
N ALA A 215 13.10 8.72 -3.69
CA ALA A 215 11.70 8.72 -3.28
C ALA A 215 11.48 9.52 -1.98
N LEU A 216 12.38 9.37 -1.02
CA LEU A 216 12.33 10.08 0.28
C LEU A 216 12.51 11.59 0.14
N ILE A 217 13.30 12.08 -0.82
CA ILE A 217 13.51 13.50 -1.09
C ILE A 217 12.23 14.22 -1.53
N ARG A 218 11.21 13.49 -2.00
CA ARG A 218 9.91 14.08 -2.38
C ARG A 218 9.20 14.76 -1.20
N ALA A 219 9.44 14.32 0.03
CA ALA A 219 8.96 15.02 1.21
C ALA A 219 9.95 16.13 1.62
N PRO A 220 9.49 17.40 1.76
CA PRO A 220 10.36 18.49 2.22
C PRO A 220 10.97 18.23 3.61
N ASN A 221 12.18 18.73 3.86
CA ASN A 221 12.87 18.59 5.15
C ASN A 221 12.08 19.20 6.33
N ALA A 222 11.26 20.20 6.06
CA ALA A 222 10.36 20.79 7.08
C ALA A 222 9.27 19.81 7.57
N LEU A 223 8.98 18.78 6.82
CA LEU A 223 7.95 17.77 7.13
C LEU A 223 8.55 16.44 7.58
N LEU A 224 9.62 16.02 6.95
CA LEU A 224 10.33 14.78 7.24
C LEU A 224 11.73 15.12 7.72
N SER A 225 11.95 15.05 9.03
CA SER A 225 13.24 15.35 9.65
C SER A 225 14.36 14.42 9.16
N VAL A 226 15.60 14.81 9.35
CA VAL A 226 16.77 13.99 8.97
C VAL A 226 16.73 12.61 9.65
N SER A 227 16.41 12.55 10.95
CA SER A 227 16.29 11.29 11.69
C SER A 227 15.14 10.42 11.17
N SER A 228 13.97 11.02 10.89
CA SER A 228 12.84 10.30 10.31
C SER A 228 13.12 9.81 8.90
N ARG A 229 13.85 10.57 8.09
CA ARG A 229 14.28 10.16 6.74
C ARG A 229 15.22 8.95 6.80
N ARG A 230 16.19 8.96 7.71
CA ARG A 230 17.06 7.80 7.94
C ARG A 230 16.29 6.58 8.41
N PHE A 231 15.34 6.78 9.34
CA PHE A 231 14.44 5.71 9.77
C PHE A 231 13.68 5.10 8.60
N CYS A 232 13.07 5.92 7.74
CA CYS A 232 12.35 5.43 6.56
C CYS A 232 13.28 4.67 5.59
N GLN A 233 14.50 5.15 5.38
CA GLN A 233 15.48 4.47 4.53
C GLN A 233 15.84 3.08 5.07
N GLU A 234 16.19 2.99 6.36
CA GLU A 234 16.49 1.70 7.02
C GLU A 234 15.29 0.76 7.04
N LEU A 235 14.09 1.29 7.31
CA LEU A 235 12.85 0.51 7.28
C LEU A 235 12.58 -0.10 5.90
N LEU A 236 12.65 0.71 4.84
CA LEU A 236 12.44 0.25 3.47
C LEU A 236 13.50 -0.77 3.06
N SER A 237 14.78 -0.53 3.36
CA SER A 237 15.86 -1.47 3.08
C SER A 237 15.70 -2.79 3.86
N TYR A 238 15.27 -2.73 5.11
CA TYR A 238 15.00 -3.91 5.93
C TYR A 238 13.80 -4.72 5.43
N ASN A 239 12.65 -4.06 5.19
CA ASN A 239 11.46 -4.75 4.70
C ASN A 239 11.66 -5.34 3.31
N ARG A 240 12.41 -4.63 2.41
CA ARG A 240 12.78 -5.17 1.11
C ARG A 240 13.52 -6.51 1.24
N ARG A 241 14.55 -6.59 2.08
CA ARG A 241 15.27 -7.86 2.33
C ARG A 241 14.32 -8.95 2.80
N ARG A 242 13.49 -8.68 3.82
CA ARG A 242 12.51 -9.66 4.35
C ARG A 242 11.53 -10.17 3.30
N LEU A 243 11.12 -9.31 2.38
CA LEU A 243 10.20 -9.67 1.30
C LEU A 243 10.87 -10.50 0.21
N LEU A 244 12.19 -10.38 0.02
CA LEU A 244 12.97 -11.13 -0.97
C LEU A 244 13.54 -12.45 -0.41
N ASP A 245 13.95 -12.49 0.87
CA ASP A 245 14.67 -13.64 1.47
C ASP A 245 13.83 -14.92 1.59
N ASP A 246 12.50 -14.82 1.52
CA ASP A 246 11.58 -15.92 1.75
C ASP A 246 10.66 -16.21 0.54
N GLN A 247 11.13 -15.94 -0.70
CA GLN A 247 10.39 -16.20 -1.94
C GLN A 247 10.61 -17.61 -2.48
#